data_eeb0f61e7834e0cc3d6af5aa527691ea
#
_entry.id   eeb0f61e7834e0cc3d6af5aa527691ea
#
_cell.length_a   1.000
_cell.length_b   1.000
_cell.length_c   1.000
_cell.angle_alpha   90.00
_cell.angle_beta   90.00
_cell.angle_gamma   90.00
#
_symmetry.space_group_name_H-M   'P 1'
#
loop_
_entity.id
_entity.type
_entity.pdbx_description
1 polymer ?
#
loop_
_entity_poly.entity_id
_entity_poly.type
_entity_poly.pdbx_seq_one_letter_code
_entity_poly.pdbx_strand_id
1 'polypeptide(L)'
;MYPWLDRSGQLSWLKLSVFVGVTLPGLWAAVIWANGTPAAAGALGTSAMPVTAALHQIGLWAVRLLLITLAVTPLRRIGAWPRAITLRRMLGVSAFFYAAIHLALYVVQQNFRLGFVASEIVLRFYLSIGFVALVGLLVLAITSTDSAVRRLGGRKWQRLHYLVYPLTVLGLAHFFLQSKINVGEPILMSGFFIWLMLYRAAYHWNGDRGLSVVQLGLLAVGTAGLTLAGEALWYELATGIGGQRILAATFDFRHVRPAWWVMLVAAAFIPLKWAADRYWSRHRQAGGRAAAAA
;
A
#
# COMPACT_ATOMS: atom_id res chain seq x y z
N MET A 1 -19.11 9.15 14.37
CA MET A 1 -19.01 9.94 13.12
C MET A 1 -18.92 8.97 11.95
N TYR A 2 -19.79 9.07 10.97
CA TYR A 2 -19.75 8.20 9.79
C TYR A 2 -18.52 8.52 8.93
N PRO A 3 -17.86 7.51 8.31
CA PRO A 3 -16.61 7.68 7.59
C PRO A 3 -16.71 8.60 6.36
N TRP A 4 -17.90 8.78 5.81
CA TRP A 4 -18.18 9.62 4.64
C TRP A 4 -18.59 11.05 4.97
N LEU A 5 -18.73 11.42 6.28
CA LEU A 5 -19.05 12.78 6.69
C LEU A 5 -17.78 13.59 6.96
N ASP A 6 -17.85 14.90 6.71
CA ASP A 6 -16.81 15.84 7.12
C ASP A 6 -16.94 16.24 8.60
N ARG A 7 -16.12 17.18 9.06
CA ARG A 7 -16.17 17.67 10.46
C ARG A 7 -17.43 18.48 10.79
N SER A 8 -18.10 19.03 9.79
CA SER A 8 -19.35 19.76 9.93
C SER A 8 -20.59 18.85 9.88
N GLY A 9 -20.41 17.54 9.70
CA GLY A 9 -21.49 16.57 9.57
C GLY A 9 -22.11 16.51 8.16
N GLN A 10 -21.54 17.22 7.19
CA GLN A 10 -22.00 17.20 5.82
C GLN A 10 -21.38 16.06 5.02
N LEU A 11 -22.06 15.61 3.96
CA LEU A 11 -21.57 14.57 3.07
C LEU A 11 -20.32 15.05 2.31
N SER A 12 -19.23 14.33 2.46
CA SER A 12 -17.99 14.55 1.69
C SER A 12 -17.90 13.57 0.54
N TRP A 13 -18.14 14.02 -0.68
CA TRP A 13 -18.06 13.19 -1.89
C TRP A 13 -16.69 12.51 -2.03
N LEU A 14 -15.61 13.21 -1.65
CA LEU A 14 -14.26 12.65 -1.64
C LEU A 14 -14.13 11.47 -0.68
N LYS A 15 -14.66 11.59 0.54
CA LYS A 15 -14.60 10.49 1.51
C LYS A 15 -15.53 9.35 1.12
N LEU A 16 -16.72 9.67 0.58
CA LEU A 16 -17.65 8.66 0.11
C LEU A 16 -17.07 7.85 -1.04
N SER A 17 -16.48 8.49 -2.05
CA SER A 17 -15.87 7.78 -3.18
C SER A 17 -14.73 6.86 -2.76
N VAL A 18 -13.88 7.31 -1.83
CA VAL A 18 -12.81 6.47 -1.28
C VAL A 18 -13.37 5.34 -0.42
N PHE A 19 -14.42 5.58 0.38
CA PHE A 19 -15.09 4.55 1.17
C PHE A 19 -15.66 3.45 0.26
N VAL A 20 -16.39 3.83 -0.80
CA VAL A 20 -16.90 2.89 -1.80
C VAL A 20 -15.74 2.15 -2.46
N GLY A 21 -14.68 2.85 -2.91
CA GLY A 21 -13.52 2.23 -3.53
C GLY A 21 -12.79 1.22 -2.64
N VAL A 22 -12.75 1.47 -1.32
CA VAL A 22 -12.16 0.55 -0.34
C VAL A 22 -13.04 -0.68 -0.10
N THR A 23 -14.38 -0.56 -0.21
CA THR A 23 -15.29 -1.70 0.03
C THR A 23 -15.38 -2.63 -1.18
N LEU A 24 -15.19 -2.15 -2.41
CA LEU A 24 -15.31 -2.95 -3.64
C LEU A 24 -14.45 -4.21 -3.66
N PRO A 25 -13.15 -4.20 -3.27
CA PRO A 25 -12.35 -5.41 -3.26
C PRO A 25 -12.84 -6.47 -2.26
N GLY A 26 -13.40 -6.02 -1.12
CA GLY A 26 -13.99 -6.91 -0.13
C GLY A 26 -15.28 -7.57 -0.65
N LEU A 27 -16.13 -6.80 -1.32
CA LEU A 27 -17.32 -7.32 -1.99
C LEU A 27 -16.95 -8.31 -3.10
N TRP A 28 -15.92 -7.99 -3.89
CA TRP A 28 -15.40 -8.90 -4.90
C TRP A 28 -14.90 -10.20 -4.31
N ALA A 29 -14.15 -10.17 -3.20
CA ALA A 29 -13.70 -11.37 -2.50
C ALA A 29 -14.89 -12.20 -1.95
N ALA A 30 -15.96 -11.57 -1.48
CA ALA A 30 -17.18 -12.25 -1.06
C ALA A 30 -17.88 -12.95 -2.24
N VAL A 31 -17.91 -12.29 -3.42
CA VAL A 31 -18.45 -12.91 -4.67
C VAL A 31 -17.59 -14.11 -5.08
N ILE A 32 -16.27 -14.03 -5.02
CA ILE A 32 -15.35 -15.14 -5.29
C ILE A 32 -15.66 -16.30 -4.34
N TRP A 33 -15.83 -16.02 -3.05
CA TRP A 33 -16.14 -17.06 -2.07
C TRP A 33 -17.51 -17.71 -2.32
N ALA A 34 -18.55 -16.90 -2.61
CA ALA A 34 -19.91 -17.41 -2.80
C ALA A 34 -20.08 -18.24 -4.09
N ASN A 35 -19.42 -17.83 -5.18
CA ASN A 35 -19.67 -18.42 -6.50
C ASN A 35 -18.63 -19.46 -6.92
N GLY A 36 -17.53 -19.63 -6.19
CA GLY A 36 -16.49 -20.61 -6.49
C GLY A 36 -15.88 -20.47 -7.88
N THR A 37 -15.75 -19.25 -8.42
CA THR A 37 -15.42 -19.01 -9.82
C THR A 37 -14.02 -19.52 -10.21
N PRO A 38 -13.91 -20.36 -11.27
CA PRO A 38 -12.63 -20.86 -11.78
C PRO A 38 -11.66 -19.76 -12.22
N ALA A 39 -12.17 -18.61 -12.65
CA ALA A 39 -11.37 -17.47 -13.12
C ALA A 39 -10.49 -16.86 -12.00
N ALA A 40 -10.91 -16.93 -10.74
CA ALA A 40 -10.12 -16.48 -9.61
C ALA A 40 -8.97 -17.44 -9.25
N ALA A 41 -9.14 -18.73 -9.50
CA ALA A 41 -8.11 -19.74 -9.28
C ALA A 41 -6.95 -19.62 -10.29
N GLY A 42 -7.25 -19.29 -11.55
CA GLY A 42 -6.24 -19.16 -12.61
C GLY A 42 -5.32 -17.94 -12.44
N ALA A 43 -5.85 -16.81 -11.96
CA ALA A 43 -5.06 -15.58 -11.80
C ALA A 43 -4.07 -15.62 -10.63
N LEU A 44 -4.30 -16.48 -9.64
CA LEU A 44 -3.47 -16.58 -8.42
C LEU A 44 -2.69 -17.90 -8.31
N GLY A 45 -2.76 -18.78 -9.31
CA GLY A 45 -2.03 -20.06 -9.32
C GLY A 45 -2.37 -20.99 -8.15
N THR A 46 -3.54 -20.82 -7.53
CA THR A 46 -3.92 -21.55 -6.31
C THR A 46 -5.22 -22.31 -6.46
N SER A 47 -5.24 -23.41 -5.77
CA SER A 47 -6.24 -24.47 -5.64
C SER A 47 -7.71 -24.08 -5.83
N ALA A 48 -8.48 -25.05 -6.28
CA ALA A 48 -9.94 -25.07 -6.51
C ALA A 48 -10.85 -24.68 -5.31
N MET A 49 -10.30 -24.22 -4.17
CA MET A 49 -11.11 -23.85 -3.01
C MET A 49 -11.43 -22.35 -2.99
N PRO A 50 -12.70 -21.95 -3.08
CA PRO A 50 -13.12 -20.55 -3.11
C PRO A 50 -12.65 -19.72 -1.91
N VAL A 51 -12.61 -20.33 -0.71
CA VAL A 51 -12.14 -19.66 0.51
C VAL A 51 -10.66 -19.29 0.42
N THR A 52 -9.82 -20.14 -0.19
CA THR A 52 -8.38 -19.86 -0.37
C THR A 52 -8.15 -18.68 -1.33
N ALA A 53 -8.92 -18.63 -2.42
CA ALA A 53 -8.85 -17.52 -3.36
C ALA A 53 -9.29 -16.19 -2.70
N ALA A 54 -10.40 -16.20 -1.96
CA ALA A 54 -10.87 -15.04 -1.21
C ALA A 54 -9.84 -14.59 -0.15
N LEU A 55 -9.25 -15.53 0.58
CA LEU A 55 -8.21 -15.29 1.59
C LEU A 55 -7.00 -14.56 0.98
N HIS A 56 -6.47 -15.06 -0.15
CA HIS A 56 -5.35 -14.44 -0.83
C HIS A 56 -5.70 -13.04 -1.36
N GLN A 57 -6.88 -12.88 -1.94
CA GLN A 57 -7.36 -11.58 -2.44
C GLN A 57 -7.48 -10.54 -1.33
N ILE A 58 -8.05 -10.90 -0.19
CA ILE A 58 -8.18 -10.02 0.98
C ILE A 58 -6.79 -9.67 1.56
N GLY A 59 -5.88 -10.64 1.68
CA GLY A 59 -4.51 -10.39 2.13
C GLY A 59 -3.74 -9.45 1.21
N LEU A 60 -3.85 -9.62 -0.09
CA LEU A 60 -3.25 -8.73 -1.09
C LEU A 60 -3.77 -7.29 -0.95
N TRP A 61 -5.09 -7.11 -0.76
CA TRP A 61 -5.67 -5.79 -0.57
C TRP A 61 -5.29 -5.15 0.77
N ALA A 62 -5.05 -5.92 1.83
CA ALA A 62 -4.50 -5.39 3.07
C ALA A 62 -3.14 -4.69 2.84
N VAL A 63 -2.23 -5.33 2.10
CA VAL A 63 -0.93 -4.75 1.73
C VAL A 63 -1.10 -3.55 0.81
N ARG A 64 -1.94 -3.63 -0.22
CA ARG A 64 -2.22 -2.52 -1.14
C ARG A 64 -2.76 -1.30 -0.39
N LEU A 65 -3.69 -1.46 0.54
CA LEU A 65 -4.25 -0.37 1.33
C LEU A 65 -3.22 0.26 2.29
N LEU A 66 -2.29 -0.54 2.85
CA LEU A 66 -1.16 0.00 3.61
C LEU A 66 -0.29 0.91 2.73
N LEU A 67 0.08 0.45 1.54
CA LEU A 67 0.89 1.24 0.60
C LEU A 67 0.15 2.49 0.12
N ILE A 68 -1.14 2.41 -0.19
CA ILE A 68 -1.99 3.56 -0.56
C ILE A 68 -2.05 4.55 0.61
N THR A 69 -2.18 4.07 1.85
CA THR A 69 -2.13 4.92 3.05
C THR A 69 -0.82 5.70 3.15
N LEU A 70 0.30 5.03 2.85
CA LEU A 70 1.62 5.65 2.81
C LEU A 70 1.74 6.62 1.62
N ALA A 71 1.14 6.32 0.48
CA ALA A 71 1.17 7.16 -0.72
C ALA A 71 0.39 8.49 -0.58
N VAL A 72 -0.50 8.60 0.41
CA VAL A 72 -1.20 9.87 0.71
C VAL A 72 -0.22 11.02 0.97
N THR A 73 0.94 10.75 1.56
CA THR A 73 1.96 11.80 1.85
C THR A 73 2.59 12.39 0.59
N PRO A 74 3.18 11.59 -0.33
CA PRO A 74 3.68 12.12 -1.59
C PRO A 74 2.57 12.71 -2.45
N LEU A 75 1.39 12.10 -2.51
CA LEU A 75 0.25 12.61 -3.26
C LEU A 75 -0.14 14.03 -2.79
N ARG A 76 -0.23 14.24 -1.47
CA ARG A 76 -0.54 15.54 -0.88
C ARG A 76 0.54 16.59 -1.21
N ARG A 77 1.82 16.21 -1.14
CA ARG A 77 2.94 17.15 -1.30
C ARG A 77 3.22 17.47 -2.75
N ILE A 78 3.28 16.45 -3.61
CA ILE A 78 3.57 16.59 -5.04
C ILE A 78 2.37 17.21 -5.77
N GLY A 79 1.16 16.71 -5.49
CA GLY A 79 -0.08 17.19 -6.11
C GLY A 79 -0.61 18.49 -5.50
N ALA A 80 0.07 19.05 -4.49
CA ALA A 80 -0.40 20.21 -3.74
C ALA A 80 -1.87 20.09 -3.28
N TRP A 81 -2.27 18.88 -2.86
CA TRP A 81 -3.65 18.54 -2.49
C TRP A 81 -3.81 18.33 -0.97
N PRO A 82 -4.01 19.40 -0.17
CA PRO A 82 -4.07 19.32 1.29
C PRO A 82 -5.16 18.39 1.83
N ARG A 83 -6.29 18.31 1.13
CA ARG A 83 -7.45 17.49 1.53
C ARG A 83 -7.15 15.99 1.54
N ALA A 84 -6.15 15.50 0.79
CA ALA A 84 -5.76 14.09 0.76
C ALA A 84 -5.43 13.53 2.15
N ILE A 85 -4.91 14.35 3.07
CA ILE A 85 -4.57 13.91 4.43
C ILE A 85 -5.79 13.37 5.21
N THR A 86 -7.00 13.84 4.88
CA THR A 86 -8.24 13.40 5.55
C THR A 86 -8.59 11.94 5.25
N LEU A 87 -8.05 11.40 4.16
CA LEU A 87 -8.26 10.01 3.73
C LEU A 87 -7.36 9.01 4.47
N ARG A 88 -6.23 9.49 5.03
CA ARG A 88 -5.20 8.60 5.60
C ARG A 88 -5.73 7.71 6.73
N ARG A 89 -6.58 8.26 7.61
CA ARG A 89 -7.18 7.50 8.72
C ARG A 89 -8.07 6.39 8.19
N MET A 90 -8.96 6.70 7.25
CA MET A 90 -9.89 5.73 6.68
C MET A 90 -9.13 4.61 5.97
N LEU A 91 -8.17 4.93 5.12
CA LEU A 91 -7.34 3.95 4.39
C LEU A 91 -6.55 3.05 5.34
N GLY A 92 -5.91 3.63 6.38
CA GLY A 92 -5.13 2.86 7.35
C GLY A 92 -5.98 1.93 8.22
N VAL A 93 -7.14 2.39 8.67
CA VAL A 93 -8.10 1.55 9.43
C VAL A 93 -8.67 0.45 8.54
N SER A 94 -8.96 0.74 7.27
CA SER A 94 -9.40 -0.27 6.30
C SER A 94 -8.34 -1.34 6.07
N ALA A 95 -7.05 -0.98 5.98
CA ALA A 95 -5.97 -1.94 5.86
C ALA A 95 -5.95 -2.93 7.05
N PHE A 96 -6.17 -2.44 8.27
CA PHE A 96 -6.34 -3.32 9.44
C PHE A 96 -7.54 -4.24 9.30
N PHE A 97 -8.71 -3.74 8.90
CA PHE A 97 -9.90 -4.60 8.73
C PHE A 97 -9.68 -5.69 7.67
N TYR A 98 -9.02 -5.36 6.55
CA TYR A 98 -8.67 -6.37 5.55
C TYR A 98 -7.70 -7.43 6.12
N ALA A 99 -6.70 -7.03 6.89
CA ALA A 99 -5.81 -7.98 7.56
C ALA A 99 -6.54 -8.84 8.60
N ALA A 100 -7.50 -8.29 9.34
CA ALA A 100 -8.32 -9.03 10.30
C ALA A 100 -9.26 -10.04 9.58
N ILE A 101 -9.91 -9.62 8.49
CA ILE A 101 -10.74 -10.51 7.66
C ILE A 101 -9.88 -11.61 7.03
N HIS A 102 -8.64 -11.31 6.62
CA HIS A 102 -7.69 -12.31 6.12
C HIS A 102 -7.44 -13.41 7.17
N LEU A 103 -7.17 -13.05 8.42
CA LEU A 103 -7.04 -14.04 9.50
C LEU A 103 -8.34 -14.79 9.74
N ALA A 104 -9.51 -14.11 9.72
CA ALA A 104 -10.80 -14.76 9.89
C ALA A 104 -11.07 -15.79 8.78
N LEU A 105 -10.75 -15.48 7.53
CA LEU A 105 -10.86 -16.43 6.42
C LEU A 105 -9.89 -17.62 6.58
N TYR A 106 -8.71 -17.41 7.15
CA TYR A 106 -7.81 -18.51 7.50
C TYR A 106 -8.41 -19.42 8.56
N VAL A 107 -9.08 -18.88 9.60
CA VAL A 107 -9.81 -19.66 10.59
C VAL A 107 -10.94 -20.48 9.95
N VAL A 108 -11.71 -19.87 9.03
CA VAL A 108 -12.74 -20.57 8.24
C VAL A 108 -12.13 -21.71 7.43
N GLN A 109 -11.02 -21.45 6.73
CA GLN A 109 -10.31 -22.46 5.93
C GLN A 109 -9.84 -23.65 6.78
N GLN A 110 -9.51 -23.42 8.06
CA GLN A 110 -9.13 -24.46 9.01
C GLN A 110 -10.33 -25.04 9.76
N ASN A 111 -11.57 -24.88 9.25
CA ASN A 111 -12.80 -25.39 9.83
C ASN A 111 -12.98 -25.00 11.31
N PHE A 112 -12.64 -23.75 11.67
CA PHE A 112 -12.74 -23.20 13.03
C PHE A 112 -11.94 -23.95 14.10
N ARG A 113 -10.90 -24.71 13.71
CA ARG A 113 -10.01 -25.41 14.64
C ARG A 113 -9.03 -24.44 15.30
N LEU A 114 -9.54 -23.61 16.25
CA LEU A 114 -8.78 -22.51 16.84
C LEU A 114 -7.46 -22.95 17.50
N GLY A 115 -7.43 -24.09 18.19
CA GLY A 115 -6.21 -24.64 18.78
C GLY A 115 -5.15 -24.98 17.71
N PHE A 116 -5.58 -25.53 16.57
CA PHE A 116 -4.71 -25.80 15.44
C PHE A 116 -4.21 -24.49 14.82
N VAL A 117 -5.08 -23.51 14.60
CA VAL A 117 -4.69 -22.19 14.08
C VAL A 117 -3.65 -21.52 15.00
N ALA A 118 -3.86 -21.54 16.30
CA ALA A 118 -2.92 -20.98 17.28
C ALA A 118 -1.57 -21.70 17.24
N SER A 119 -1.55 -23.04 17.18
CA SER A 119 -0.31 -23.80 17.03
C SER A 119 0.44 -23.51 15.74
N GLU A 120 -0.27 -23.40 14.61
CA GLU A 120 0.32 -23.04 13.31
C GLU A 120 0.95 -21.63 13.35
N ILE A 121 0.26 -20.65 13.96
CA ILE A 121 0.80 -19.29 14.12
C ILE A 121 2.11 -19.30 14.93
N VAL A 122 2.21 -20.10 15.98
CA VAL A 122 3.42 -20.19 16.81
C VAL A 122 4.53 -20.98 16.13
N LEU A 123 4.21 -22.07 15.48
CA LEU A 123 5.19 -23.00 14.92
C LEU A 123 5.73 -22.57 13.54
N ARG A 124 4.93 -21.83 12.77
CA ARG A 124 5.33 -21.38 11.43
C ARG A 124 5.77 -19.92 11.44
N PHE A 125 7.06 -19.71 11.32
CA PHE A 125 7.69 -18.38 11.35
C PHE A 125 6.99 -17.34 10.48
N TYR A 126 6.58 -17.68 9.27
CA TYR A 126 5.89 -16.73 8.39
C TYR A 126 4.50 -16.33 8.92
N LEU A 127 3.76 -17.24 9.58
CA LEU A 127 2.49 -16.92 10.21
C LEU A 127 2.68 -16.05 11.46
N SER A 128 3.73 -16.32 12.26
CA SER A 128 4.10 -15.47 13.41
C SER A 128 4.36 -14.02 12.97
N ILE A 129 5.11 -13.82 11.88
CA ILE A 129 5.37 -12.48 11.32
C ILE A 129 4.08 -11.77 10.93
N GLY A 130 3.17 -12.47 10.21
CA GLY A 130 1.88 -11.93 9.81
C GLY A 130 1.00 -11.58 11.01
N PHE A 131 1.01 -12.42 12.05
CA PHE A 131 0.25 -12.18 13.27
C PHE A 131 0.78 -10.97 14.07
N VAL A 132 2.10 -10.83 14.20
CA VAL A 132 2.73 -9.64 14.81
C VAL A 132 2.36 -8.38 14.05
N ALA A 133 2.39 -8.42 12.72
CA ALA A 133 1.97 -7.30 11.89
C ALA A 133 0.49 -6.93 12.14
N LEU A 134 -0.40 -7.92 12.21
CA LEU A 134 -1.83 -7.71 12.50
C LEU A 134 -2.05 -7.10 13.88
N VAL A 135 -1.39 -7.60 14.93
CA VAL A 135 -1.49 -7.04 16.30
C VAL A 135 -0.99 -5.59 16.31
N GLY A 136 0.13 -5.30 15.64
CA GLY A 136 0.62 -3.93 15.50
C GLY A 136 -0.38 -3.01 14.77
N LEU A 137 -1.00 -3.49 13.69
CA LEU A 137 -2.04 -2.74 12.98
C LEU A 137 -3.29 -2.53 13.85
N LEU A 138 -3.67 -3.49 14.71
CA LEU A 138 -4.74 -3.33 15.69
C LEU A 138 -4.45 -2.17 16.63
N VAL A 139 -3.22 -2.08 17.17
CA VAL A 139 -2.81 -0.97 18.04
C VAL A 139 -2.93 0.36 17.30
N LEU A 140 -2.50 0.44 16.04
CA LEU A 140 -2.64 1.65 15.22
C LEU A 140 -4.11 1.98 14.95
N ALA A 141 -4.96 0.98 14.68
CA ALA A 141 -6.39 1.18 14.41
C ALA A 141 -7.13 1.72 15.66
N ILE A 142 -6.93 1.11 16.83
CA ILE A 142 -7.54 1.54 18.09
C ILE A 142 -7.12 2.98 18.45
N THR A 143 -5.85 3.32 18.20
CA THR A 143 -5.32 4.66 18.47
C THR A 143 -5.61 5.67 17.36
N SER A 144 -6.30 5.28 16.29
CA SER A 144 -6.71 6.17 15.19
C SER A 144 -8.01 6.94 15.47
N THR A 145 -8.37 7.15 16.73
CA THR A 145 -9.54 7.93 17.15
C THR A 145 -9.16 9.34 17.64
N ASP A 146 -10.08 10.29 17.54
CA ASP A 146 -9.82 11.66 18.04
C ASP A 146 -9.59 11.68 19.56
N SER A 147 -10.24 10.79 20.31
CA SER A 147 -10.02 10.64 21.75
C SER A 147 -8.61 10.14 22.07
N ALA A 148 -8.10 9.18 21.31
CA ALA A 148 -6.74 8.67 21.46
C ALA A 148 -5.70 9.77 21.16
N VAL A 149 -5.91 10.55 20.08
CA VAL A 149 -5.02 11.69 19.76
C VAL A 149 -5.00 12.72 20.90
N ARG A 150 -6.16 13.04 21.49
CA ARG A 150 -6.24 13.98 22.63
C ARG A 150 -5.55 13.41 23.88
N ARG A 151 -5.74 12.13 24.19
CA ARG A 151 -5.15 11.47 25.38
C ARG A 151 -3.64 11.31 25.28
N LEU A 152 -3.13 10.88 24.13
CA LEU A 152 -1.70 10.64 23.92
C LEU A 152 -0.90 11.93 23.66
N GLY A 153 -1.57 12.96 23.15
CA GLY A 153 -0.94 14.14 22.57
C GLY A 153 -0.30 13.87 21.21
N GLY A 154 -0.25 14.88 20.36
CA GLY A 154 0.15 14.73 18.96
C GLY A 154 1.53 14.12 18.73
N ARG A 155 2.53 14.46 19.58
CA ARG A 155 3.91 13.95 19.42
C ARG A 155 4.01 12.45 19.73
N LYS A 156 3.41 11.98 20.83
CA LYS A 156 3.43 10.56 21.20
C LYS A 156 2.60 9.74 20.23
N TRP A 157 1.45 10.25 19.82
CA TRP A 157 0.61 9.64 18.81
C TRP A 157 1.36 9.47 17.48
N GLN A 158 2.06 10.50 17.02
CA GLN A 158 2.85 10.45 15.79
C GLN A 158 3.99 9.42 15.87
N ARG A 159 4.71 9.35 17.02
CA ARG A 159 5.76 8.34 17.24
C ARG A 159 5.21 6.92 17.17
N LEU A 160 4.06 6.68 17.81
CA LEU A 160 3.38 5.38 17.75
C LEU A 160 3.01 5.02 16.30
N HIS A 161 2.48 5.99 15.54
CA HIS A 161 2.07 5.74 14.17
C HIS A 161 3.25 5.58 13.18
N TYR A 162 4.49 5.84 13.57
CA TYR A 162 5.65 5.44 12.79
C TYR A 162 5.85 3.91 12.74
N LEU A 163 5.23 3.16 13.66
CA LEU A 163 5.20 1.69 13.57
C LEU A 163 4.59 1.18 12.26
N VAL A 164 3.81 1.98 11.54
CA VAL A 164 3.30 1.59 10.23
C VAL A 164 4.42 1.16 9.27
N TYR A 165 5.63 1.72 9.36
CA TYR A 165 6.74 1.38 8.48
C TYR A 165 7.27 -0.04 8.75
N PRO A 166 7.74 -0.40 9.96
CA PRO A 166 8.16 -1.77 10.23
C PRO A 166 7.01 -2.78 10.10
N LEU A 167 5.76 -2.41 10.42
CA LEU A 167 4.61 -3.29 10.21
C LEU A 167 4.35 -3.58 8.73
N THR A 168 4.57 -2.58 7.85
CA THR A 168 4.50 -2.80 6.40
C THR A 168 5.62 -3.75 5.93
N VAL A 169 6.85 -3.62 6.46
CA VAL A 169 7.94 -4.55 6.18
C VAL A 169 7.58 -5.97 6.61
N LEU A 170 7.03 -6.16 7.82
CA LEU A 170 6.57 -7.47 8.29
C LEU A 170 5.47 -8.05 7.39
N GLY A 171 4.50 -7.23 6.98
CA GLY A 171 3.45 -7.63 6.05
C GLY A 171 4.00 -8.07 4.69
N LEU A 172 4.97 -7.34 4.14
CA LEU A 172 5.66 -7.70 2.90
C LEU A 172 6.48 -8.99 3.06
N ALA A 173 7.23 -9.13 4.16
CA ALA A 173 7.99 -10.36 4.45
C ALA A 173 7.06 -11.58 4.57
N HIS A 174 5.93 -11.44 5.29
CA HIS A 174 4.90 -12.48 5.35
C HIS A 174 4.38 -12.83 3.95
N PHE A 175 4.12 -11.84 3.10
CA PHE A 175 3.65 -12.05 1.73
C PHE A 175 4.68 -12.79 0.88
N PHE A 176 5.97 -12.41 0.94
CA PHE A 176 7.05 -13.12 0.25
C PHE A 176 7.13 -14.58 0.65
N LEU A 177 7.17 -14.86 1.96
CA LEU A 177 7.29 -16.22 2.48
C LEU A 177 6.09 -17.09 2.11
N GLN A 178 4.92 -16.49 1.98
CA GLN A 178 3.69 -17.20 1.60
C GLN A 178 3.58 -17.43 0.09
N SER A 179 4.18 -16.59 -0.74
CA SER A 179 4.10 -16.67 -2.20
C SER A 179 4.97 -17.75 -2.83
N LYS A 180 5.85 -18.36 -2.05
CA LYS A 180 6.77 -19.43 -2.48
C LYS A 180 7.56 -19.05 -3.75
N ILE A 181 7.15 -19.57 -4.92
CA ILE A 181 7.84 -19.36 -6.22
C ILE A 181 7.27 -18.16 -6.98
N ASN A 182 5.97 -17.89 -6.86
CA ASN A 182 5.33 -16.78 -7.59
C ASN A 182 5.42 -15.48 -6.79
N VAL A 183 6.57 -14.82 -6.86
CA VAL A 183 6.88 -13.62 -6.07
C VAL A 183 6.67 -12.30 -6.82
N GLY A 184 6.05 -12.31 -7.99
CA GLY A 184 5.83 -11.11 -8.79
C GLY A 184 5.06 -10.01 -8.04
N GLU A 185 3.95 -10.35 -7.38
CA GLU A 185 3.17 -9.39 -6.58
C GLU A 185 3.93 -8.90 -5.33
N PRO A 186 4.56 -9.76 -4.48
CA PRO A 186 5.39 -9.27 -3.39
C PRO A 186 6.52 -8.35 -3.82
N ILE A 187 7.18 -8.64 -4.93
CA ILE A 187 8.25 -7.78 -5.50
C ILE A 187 7.67 -6.44 -5.92
N LEU A 188 6.53 -6.43 -6.61
CA LEU A 188 5.84 -5.20 -7.03
C LEU A 188 5.48 -4.32 -5.81
N MET A 189 4.87 -4.91 -4.78
CA MET A 189 4.50 -4.19 -3.56
C MET A 189 5.73 -3.66 -2.80
N SER A 190 6.81 -4.44 -2.77
CA SER A 190 8.09 -4.02 -2.17
C SER A 190 8.73 -2.88 -2.95
N GLY A 191 8.68 -2.91 -4.27
CA GLY A 191 9.15 -1.81 -5.12
C GLY A 191 8.40 -0.51 -4.82
N PHE A 192 7.07 -0.55 -4.70
CA PHE A 192 6.29 0.62 -4.29
C PHE A 192 6.66 1.10 -2.88
N PHE A 193 6.86 0.20 -1.93
CA PHE A 193 7.30 0.55 -0.59
C PHE A 193 8.67 1.25 -0.60
N ILE A 194 9.64 0.70 -1.34
CA ILE A 194 10.98 1.29 -1.49
C ILE A 194 10.86 2.71 -2.07
N TRP A 195 10.08 2.90 -3.13
CA TRP A 195 9.85 4.24 -3.69
C TRP A 195 9.28 5.22 -2.66
N LEU A 196 8.28 4.78 -1.88
CA LEU A 196 7.67 5.60 -0.84
C LEU A 196 8.67 5.98 0.25
N MET A 197 9.61 5.10 0.61
CA MET A 197 10.64 5.38 1.61
C MET A 197 11.72 6.29 1.04
N LEU A 198 12.21 6.04 -0.17
CA LEU A 198 13.20 6.87 -0.85
C LEU A 198 12.67 8.29 -1.09
N TYR A 199 11.39 8.43 -1.49
CA TYR A 199 10.74 9.72 -1.58
C TYR A 199 10.77 10.50 -0.25
N ARG A 200 10.49 9.82 0.87
CA ARG A 200 10.52 10.45 2.21
C ARG A 200 11.92 10.88 2.60
N ALA A 201 12.91 10.02 2.36
CA ALA A 201 14.31 10.33 2.62
C ALA A 201 14.78 11.52 1.78
N ALA A 202 14.54 11.49 0.48
CA ALA A 202 14.91 12.58 -0.43
C ALA A 202 14.21 13.89 -0.07
N TYR A 203 12.92 13.83 0.31
CA TYR A 203 12.19 15.00 0.76
C TYR A 203 12.77 15.58 2.07
N HIS A 204 13.16 14.70 3.00
CA HIS A 204 13.76 15.12 4.27
C HIS A 204 15.11 15.84 4.04
N TRP A 205 15.94 15.32 3.15
CA TRP A 205 17.23 15.92 2.81
C TRP A 205 17.11 17.23 2.01
N ASN A 206 16.07 17.35 1.18
CA ASN A 206 15.84 18.54 0.35
C ASN A 206 15.14 19.70 1.11
N GLY A 207 14.65 19.43 2.32
CA GLY A 207 13.93 20.38 3.17
C GLY A 207 12.64 20.90 2.52
N ASP A 208 12.31 22.17 2.79
CA ASP A 208 11.05 22.79 2.33
C ASP A 208 10.99 23.06 0.83
N ARG A 209 12.09 22.91 0.09
CA ARG A 209 12.13 23.12 -1.37
C ARG A 209 11.32 22.09 -2.14
N GLY A 210 10.99 20.94 -1.50
CA GLY A 210 10.34 19.81 -2.18
C GLY A 210 11.28 19.14 -3.19
N LEU A 211 10.77 18.19 -3.96
CA LEU A 211 11.55 17.48 -4.99
C LEU A 211 11.31 18.10 -6.37
N SER A 212 12.38 18.29 -7.15
CA SER A 212 12.30 18.68 -8.54
C SER A 212 11.79 17.54 -9.43
N VAL A 213 11.38 17.85 -10.66
CA VAL A 213 10.97 16.87 -11.67
C VAL A 213 12.11 15.89 -11.97
N VAL A 214 13.35 16.38 -12.05
CA VAL A 214 14.54 15.53 -12.28
C VAL A 214 14.75 14.57 -11.11
N GLN A 215 14.65 15.04 -9.87
CA GLN A 215 14.78 14.17 -8.69
C GLN A 215 13.67 13.09 -8.64
N LEU A 216 12.44 13.44 -9.00
CA LEU A 216 11.35 12.46 -9.11
C LEU A 216 11.64 11.42 -10.20
N GLY A 217 12.20 11.85 -11.35
CA GLY A 217 12.62 10.94 -12.42
C GLY A 217 13.74 9.99 -11.97
N LEU A 218 14.78 10.52 -11.33
CA LEU A 218 15.86 9.70 -10.77
C LEU A 218 15.38 8.71 -9.72
N LEU A 219 14.42 9.12 -8.86
CA LEU A 219 13.79 8.21 -7.90
C LEU A 219 13.00 7.10 -8.59
N ALA A 220 12.27 7.41 -9.67
CA ALA A 220 11.50 6.41 -10.42
C ALA A 220 12.42 5.37 -11.06
N VAL A 221 13.47 5.81 -11.77
CA VAL A 221 14.44 4.92 -12.41
C VAL A 221 15.26 4.13 -11.37
N GLY A 222 15.76 4.80 -10.33
CA GLY A 222 16.54 4.16 -9.26
C GLY A 222 15.73 3.09 -8.51
N THR A 223 14.45 3.37 -8.23
CA THR A 223 13.58 2.38 -7.57
C THR A 223 13.26 1.20 -8.49
N ALA A 224 13.04 1.44 -9.77
CA ALA A 224 12.85 0.36 -10.74
C ALA A 224 14.10 -0.53 -10.82
N GLY A 225 15.29 0.06 -10.85
CA GLY A 225 16.55 -0.67 -10.79
C GLY A 225 16.72 -1.51 -9.52
N LEU A 226 16.39 -0.95 -8.35
CA LEU A 226 16.39 -1.70 -7.08
C LEU A 226 15.37 -2.83 -7.06
N THR A 227 14.18 -2.61 -7.64
CA THR A 227 13.14 -3.64 -7.74
C THR A 227 13.62 -4.79 -8.64
N LEU A 228 14.23 -4.47 -9.78
CA LEU A 228 14.78 -5.45 -10.70
C LEU A 228 15.95 -6.25 -10.06
N ALA A 229 16.86 -5.55 -9.39
CA ALA A 229 17.98 -6.19 -8.69
C ALA A 229 17.48 -7.12 -7.58
N GLY A 230 16.49 -6.68 -6.80
CA GLY A 230 15.86 -7.49 -5.76
C GLY A 230 15.14 -8.72 -6.34
N GLU A 231 14.49 -8.59 -7.48
CA GLU A 231 13.85 -9.70 -8.19
C GLU A 231 14.89 -10.71 -8.70
N ALA A 232 15.95 -10.23 -9.35
CA ALA A 232 17.03 -11.09 -9.85
C ALA A 232 17.71 -11.85 -8.72
N LEU A 233 18.03 -11.15 -7.62
CA LEU A 233 18.64 -11.73 -6.43
C LEU A 233 17.74 -12.80 -5.78
N TRP A 234 16.43 -12.53 -5.68
CA TRP A 234 15.48 -13.50 -5.14
C TRP A 234 15.48 -14.79 -5.95
N TYR A 235 15.33 -14.70 -7.29
CA TYR A 235 15.31 -15.90 -8.14
C TYR A 235 16.61 -16.66 -8.07
N GLU A 236 17.75 -15.97 -8.03
CA GLU A 236 19.07 -16.61 -7.91
C GLU A 236 19.21 -17.38 -6.60
N LEU A 237 18.86 -16.76 -5.45
CA LEU A 237 19.01 -17.35 -4.14
C LEU A 237 17.96 -18.41 -3.81
N ALA A 238 16.70 -18.19 -4.22
CA ALA A 238 15.58 -19.05 -3.85
C ALA A 238 15.33 -20.20 -4.82
N THR A 239 15.68 -20.04 -6.10
CA THR A 239 15.36 -21.03 -7.15
C THR A 239 16.57 -21.50 -7.95
N GLY A 240 17.74 -20.87 -7.79
CA GLY A 240 18.94 -21.14 -8.58
C GLY A 240 18.87 -20.63 -10.03
N ILE A 241 17.81 -19.88 -10.38
CA ILE A 241 17.71 -19.24 -11.71
C ILE A 241 18.65 -18.04 -11.72
N GLY A 242 19.69 -18.10 -12.56
CA GLY A 242 20.68 -17.02 -12.66
C GLY A 242 20.05 -15.65 -12.92
N GLY A 243 20.43 -14.64 -12.13
CA GLY A 243 19.89 -13.29 -12.21
C GLY A 243 19.99 -12.67 -13.61
N GLN A 244 20.97 -13.04 -14.42
CA GLN A 244 21.12 -12.59 -15.80
C GLN A 244 19.91 -12.96 -16.68
N ARG A 245 19.27 -14.12 -16.46
CA ARG A 245 18.06 -14.53 -17.19
C ARG A 245 16.87 -13.60 -16.82
N ILE A 246 16.79 -13.20 -15.57
CA ILE A 246 15.76 -12.26 -15.09
C ILE A 246 15.98 -10.87 -15.73
N LEU A 247 17.24 -10.41 -15.78
CA LEU A 247 17.59 -9.15 -16.43
C LEU A 247 17.24 -9.18 -17.93
N ALA A 248 17.59 -10.24 -18.65
CA ALA A 248 17.23 -10.39 -20.06
C ALA A 248 15.71 -10.42 -20.27
N ALA A 249 14.97 -11.16 -19.42
CA ALA A 249 13.50 -11.24 -19.48
C ALA A 249 12.80 -9.90 -19.15
N THR A 250 13.50 -8.93 -18.57
CA THR A 250 12.93 -7.61 -18.26
C THR A 250 12.64 -6.81 -19.55
N PHE A 251 13.35 -7.08 -20.63
CA PHE A 251 13.15 -6.44 -21.92
C PHE A 251 12.24 -7.26 -22.86
N ASP A 252 11.73 -8.41 -22.40
CA ASP A 252 10.65 -9.14 -23.11
C ASP A 252 9.29 -8.60 -22.66
N PHE A 253 8.75 -7.66 -23.42
CA PHE A 253 7.47 -6.98 -23.14
C PHE A 253 6.22 -7.88 -23.30
N ARG A 254 6.37 -9.16 -23.61
CA ARG A 254 5.25 -10.12 -23.56
C ARG A 254 4.70 -10.27 -22.14
N HIS A 255 5.59 -10.12 -21.13
CA HIS A 255 5.24 -10.16 -19.72
C HIS A 255 5.89 -8.98 -19.00
N VAL A 256 5.14 -7.90 -18.78
CA VAL A 256 5.64 -6.70 -18.11
C VAL A 256 6.03 -7.03 -16.67
N ARG A 257 7.32 -6.93 -16.37
CA ARG A 257 7.88 -7.25 -15.05
C ARG A 257 7.58 -6.17 -13.99
N PRO A 258 7.63 -6.51 -12.69
CA PRO A 258 7.33 -5.59 -11.59
C PRO A 258 8.07 -4.26 -11.64
N ALA A 259 9.35 -4.26 -12.05
CA ALA A 259 10.17 -3.06 -12.16
C ALA A 259 9.57 -1.99 -13.09
N TRP A 260 8.97 -2.40 -14.22
CA TRP A 260 8.31 -1.48 -15.13
C TRP A 260 7.08 -0.82 -14.53
N TRP A 261 6.27 -1.60 -13.81
CA TRP A 261 5.08 -1.06 -13.12
C TRP A 261 5.47 -0.07 -12.03
N VAL A 262 6.53 -0.38 -11.26
CA VAL A 262 7.06 0.54 -10.24
C VAL A 262 7.53 1.83 -10.89
N MET A 263 8.29 1.74 -12.01
CA MET A 263 8.76 2.91 -12.74
C MET A 263 7.59 3.76 -13.27
N LEU A 264 6.61 3.14 -13.91
CA LEU A 264 5.46 3.84 -14.49
C LEU A 264 4.63 4.57 -13.43
N VAL A 265 4.32 3.91 -12.31
CA VAL A 265 3.55 4.52 -11.21
C VAL A 265 4.35 5.64 -10.55
N ALA A 266 5.65 5.43 -10.32
CA ALA A 266 6.52 6.47 -9.76
C ALA A 266 6.66 7.68 -10.72
N ALA A 267 6.81 7.42 -12.03
CA ALA A 267 6.89 8.46 -13.04
C ALA A 267 5.57 9.23 -13.23
N ALA A 268 4.41 8.63 -12.92
CA ALA A 268 3.12 9.31 -12.98
C ALA A 268 3.02 10.51 -12.01
N PHE A 269 3.87 10.57 -10.99
CA PHE A 269 3.97 11.74 -10.11
C PHE A 269 4.65 12.94 -10.78
N ILE A 270 5.36 12.76 -11.88
CA ILE A 270 6.01 13.85 -12.64
C ILE A 270 4.97 14.78 -13.29
N PRO A 271 4.04 14.28 -14.15
CA PRO A 271 3.00 15.12 -14.71
C PRO A 271 2.06 15.69 -13.64
N LEU A 272 1.82 14.96 -12.54
CA LEU A 272 1.05 15.47 -11.39
C LEU A 272 1.72 16.72 -10.79
N LYS A 273 3.05 16.66 -10.58
CA LYS A 273 3.81 17.81 -10.09
C LYS A 273 3.74 18.99 -11.06
N TRP A 274 3.98 18.75 -12.33
CA TRP A 274 3.94 19.77 -13.35
C TRP A 274 2.57 20.46 -13.46
N ALA A 275 1.48 19.67 -13.39
CA ALA A 275 0.11 20.19 -13.37
C ALA A 275 -0.15 21.05 -12.11
N ALA A 276 0.29 20.58 -10.93
CA ALA A 276 0.17 21.31 -9.67
C ALA A 276 0.95 22.62 -9.71
N ASP A 277 2.20 22.59 -10.16
CA ASP A 277 3.05 23.80 -10.27
C ASP A 277 2.45 24.83 -11.24
N ARG A 278 1.91 24.41 -12.40
CA ARG A 278 1.21 25.28 -13.34
C ARG A 278 -0.08 25.88 -12.77
N TYR A 279 -0.88 25.08 -12.09
CA TYR A 279 -2.12 25.55 -11.48
C TYR A 279 -1.84 26.67 -10.47
N TRP A 280 -0.89 26.46 -9.56
CA TRP A 280 -0.56 27.42 -8.51
C TRP A 280 0.19 28.65 -9.01
N SER A 281 1.01 28.56 -10.07
CA SER A 281 1.65 29.71 -10.67
C SER A 281 0.62 30.67 -11.30
N ARG A 282 -0.38 30.14 -12.02
CA ARG A 282 -1.46 30.93 -12.60
C ARG A 282 -2.29 31.67 -11.54
N HIS A 283 -2.62 31.00 -10.45
CA HIS A 283 -3.43 31.60 -9.37
C HIS A 283 -2.66 32.68 -8.60
N ARG A 284 -1.35 32.53 -8.39
CA ARG A 284 -0.50 33.58 -7.80
C ARG A 284 -0.41 34.82 -8.69
N GLN A 285 -0.26 34.65 -9.98
CA GLN A 285 -0.23 35.76 -10.94
C GLN A 285 -1.56 36.50 -11.01
N ALA A 286 -2.68 35.80 -10.99
CA ALA A 286 -4.03 36.40 -10.97
C ALA A 286 -4.27 37.21 -9.68
N GLY A 287 -3.90 36.66 -8.52
CA GLY A 287 -4.00 37.36 -7.23
C GLY A 287 -3.09 38.60 -7.14
N GLY A 288 -1.87 38.51 -7.66
CA GLY A 288 -0.93 39.67 -7.73
C GLY A 288 -1.42 40.78 -8.64
N ARG A 289 -2.06 40.45 -9.78
CA ARG A 289 -2.67 41.46 -10.69
C ARG A 289 -3.91 42.13 -10.07
N ALA A 290 -4.74 41.37 -9.35
CA ALA A 290 -5.90 41.93 -8.65
C ALA A 290 -5.49 42.87 -7.51
N ALA A 291 -4.41 42.55 -6.77
CA ALA A 291 -3.88 43.38 -5.70
C ALA A 291 -3.13 44.65 -6.23
N ALA A 292 -2.62 44.61 -7.46
CA ALA A 292 -1.97 45.77 -8.09
C ALA A 292 -2.97 46.73 -8.80
N ALA A 293 -4.21 46.29 -9.00
CA ALA A 293 -5.30 47.05 -9.62
C ALA A 293 -6.28 47.68 -8.60
N ALA A 294 -6.15 47.31 -7.30
CA ALA A 294 -6.90 47.88 -6.18
C ALA A 294 -6.05 48.91 -5.42
#